data_cf3e7009491333847b0ef6e2dbb27357
#
_entry.id   cf3e7009491333847b0ef6e2dbb27357
#
_cell.length_a   1.000
_cell.length_b   1.000
_cell.length_c   1.000
_cell.angle_alpha   90.00
_cell.angle_beta   90.00
_cell.angle_gamma   90.00
#
_symmetry.space_group_name_H-M   'P 1'
#
loop_
_entity.id
_entity.type
_entity.pdbx_description
1 polymer ?
#
loop_
_entity_poly.entity_id
_entity_poly.type
_entity_poly.pdbx_seq_one_letter_code
_entity_poly.pdbx_strand_id
1 'polypeptide(L)'
;MQVRCRHIDHVQICIPPGSEDQARAFYENILGFHKVEKPESLKARATQWFQNGNIEIHIAVDPVTQRTKQHPAMVVEKIDEVRAFLVEKGITLQEEPNIPDRKRFSFLDPWGNRIEFLEYFKDRFSGT
;
A
#
# COMPACT_ATOMS: atom_id res chain seq x y z
N MET A 1 18.99 -3.32 -27.40
CA MET A 1 19.20 -2.99 -25.99
C MET A 1 18.26 -3.80 -25.12
N GLN A 2 18.72 -4.27 -23.97
CA GLN A 2 17.87 -4.92 -22.98
C GLN A 2 17.67 -3.98 -21.80
N VAL A 3 16.41 -3.61 -21.51
CA VAL A 3 16.10 -2.73 -20.38
C VAL A 3 16.31 -3.51 -19.08
N ARG A 4 17.01 -2.90 -18.13
CA ARG A 4 17.21 -3.46 -16.79
C ARG A 4 16.51 -2.60 -15.77
N CYS A 5 15.48 -3.15 -15.13
CA CYS A 5 14.78 -2.47 -14.06
C CYS A 5 15.43 -2.84 -12.73
N ARG A 6 15.54 -1.88 -11.83
CA ARG A 6 16.21 -2.10 -10.54
C ARG A 6 15.20 -2.31 -9.40
N HIS A 7 14.19 -1.47 -9.32
CA HIS A 7 13.17 -1.56 -8.29
C HIS A 7 11.99 -0.68 -8.68
N ILE A 8 10.90 -0.81 -7.95
CA ILE A 8 9.76 0.09 -8.08
C ILE A 8 10.01 1.31 -7.20
N ASP A 9 9.94 2.51 -7.78
CA ASP A 9 10.13 3.75 -7.03
C ASP A 9 8.95 4.04 -6.12
N HIS A 10 7.74 4.02 -6.69
CA HIS A 10 6.52 4.27 -5.92
C HIS A 10 5.33 3.62 -6.61
N VAL A 11 4.23 3.55 -5.87
CA VAL A 11 2.92 3.15 -6.41
C VAL A 11 1.96 4.30 -6.19
N GLN A 12 1.19 4.68 -7.20
CA GLN A 12 0.17 5.70 -7.08
C GLN A 12 -1.19 5.05 -6.87
N ILE A 13 -1.92 5.56 -5.89
CA ILE A 13 -3.26 5.12 -5.52
C ILE A 13 -4.18 6.32 -5.69
N CYS A 14 -5.36 6.10 -6.25
CA CYS A 14 -6.30 7.18 -6.52
C CYS A 14 -7.47 7.15 -5.54
N ILE A 15 -7.90 8.35 -5.14
CA ILE A 15 -9.02 8.54 -4.22
C ILE A 15 -9.96 9.60 -4.80
N PRO A 16 -11.27 9.58 -4.44
CA PRO A 16 -12.19 10.60 -4.90
C PRO A 16 -11.87 11.99 -4.33
N PRO A 17 -12.29 13.07 -5.03
CA PRO A 17 -12.16 14.43 -4.48
C PRO A 17 -12.81 14.53 -3.10
N GLY A 18 -12.19 15.29 -2.20
CA GLY A 18 -12.72 15.51 -0.84
C GLY A 18 -12.40 14.41 0.15
N SER A 19 -11.65 13.37 -0.24
CA SER A 19 -11.33 12.24 0.61
C SER A 19 -9.92 12.30 1.21
N GLU A 20 -9.21 13.42 1.02
CA GLU A 20 -7.79 13.51 1.39
C GLU A 20 -7.55 13.27 2.89
N ASP A 21 -8.41 13.83 3.77
CA ASP A 21 -8.25 13.65 5.20
C ASP A 21 -8.53 12.20 5.63
N GLN A 22 -9.53 11.57 5.01
CA GLN A 22 -9.84 10.16 5.28
C GLN A 22 -8.72 9.24 4.78
N ALA A 23 -8.14 9.55 3.62
CA ALA A 23 -7.02 8.79 3.08
C ALA A 23 -5.83 8.87 4.03
N ARG A 24 -5.54 10.06 4.52
CA ARG A 24 -4.47 10.25 5.48
C ARG A 24 -4.71 9.46 6.76
N ALA A 25 -5.92 9.49 7.30
CA ALA A 25 -6.26 8.72 8.48
C ALA A 25 -6.08 7.22 8.25
N PHE A 26 -6.48 6.71 7.09
CA PHE A 26 -6.33 5.30 6.77
C PHE A 26 -4.85 4.90 6.60
N TYR A 27 -4.12 5.62 5.76
CA TYR A 27 -2.75 5.24 5.42
C TYR A 27 -1.76 5.57 6.54
N GLU A 28 -1.94 6.68 7.27
CA GLU A 28 -1.08 7.00 8.41
C GLU A 28 -1.46 6.22 9.67
N ASN A 29 -2.72 6.32 10.10
CA ASN A 29 -3.10 5.84 11.43
C ASN A 29 -3.32 4.33 11.46
N ILE A 30 -3.73 3.72 10.35
CA ILE A 30 -3.98 2.29 10.29
C ILE A 30 -2.80 1.56 9.65
N LEU A 31 -2.37 1.98 8.47
CA LEU A 31 -1.32 1.27 7.73
C LEU A 31 0.10 1.69 8.12
N GLY A 32 0.27 2.73 8.94
CA GLY A 32 1.58 3.10 9.45
C GLY A 32 2.48 3.84 8.49
N PHE A 33 1.93 4.39 7.41
CA PHE A 33 2.69 5.27 6.53
C PHE A 33 2.82 6.65 7.16
N HIS A 34 3.86 7.37 6.80
CA HIS A 34 4.03 8.76 7.25
C HIS A 34 4.23 9.66 6.03
N LYS A 35 3.70 10.86 6.15
CA LYS A 35 3.78 11.84 5.07
C LYS A 35 5.23 12.26 4.82
N VAL A 36 5.63 12.33 3.55
CA VAL A 36 6.92 12.86 3.13
C VAL A 36 6.71 14.07 2.24
N GLU A 37 7.70 14.95 2.21
CA GLU A 37 7.61 16.18 1.43
C GLU A 37 7.76 15.92 -0.06
N LYS A 38 6.93 16.60 -0.84
CA LYS A 38 7.07 16.61 -2.29
C LYS A 38 8.11 17.65 -2.71
N PRO A 39 8.76 17.45 -3.87
CA PRO A 39 9.59 18.51 -4.45
C PRO A 39 8.80 19.80 -4.64
N GLU A 40 9.47 20.94 -4.53
CA GLU A 40 8.84 22.25 -4.66
C GLU A 40 8.06 22.39 -5.98
N SER A 41 8.60 21.83 -7.06
CA SER A 41 7.97 21.87 -8.39
C SER A 41 6.62 21.15 -8.45
N LEU A 42 6.32 20.27 -7.50
CA LEU A 42 5.10 19.45 -7.50
C LEU A 42 4.14 19.81 -6.38
N LYS A 43 4.47 20.81 -5.55
CA LYS A 43 3.64 21.13 -4.37
C LYS A 43 2.23 21.58 -4.73
N ALA A 44 2.05 22.17 -5.91
CA ALA A 44 0.73 22.64 -6.36
C ALA A 44 -0.17 21.50 -6.86
N ARG A 45 0.36 20.31 -7.07
CA ARG A 45 -0.44 19.17 -7.53
C ARG A 45 -1.22 18.54 -6.39
N ALA A 46 -2.43 18.03 -6.70
CA ALA A 46 -3.32 17.39 -5.73
C ALA A 46 -2.87 15.95 -5.47
N THR A 47 -1.65 15.80 -4.98
CA THR A 47 -1.09 14.51 -4.59
C THR A 47 -0.47 14.62 -3.21
N GLN A 48 -0.49 13.52 -2.46
CA GLN A 48 0.20 13.40 -1.18
C GLN A 48 1.14 12.21 -1.25
N TRP A 49 2.33 12.37 -0.70
CA TRP A 49 3.35 11.32 -0.70
C TRP A 49 3.52 10.75 0.71
N PHE A 50 3.56 9.43 0.79
CA PHE A 50 3.68 8.70 2.06
C PHE A 50 4.74 7.61 1.94
N GLN A 51 5.35 7.26 3.07
CA GLN A 51 6.39 6.25 3.12
C GLN A 51 6.23 5.38 4.36
N ASN A 52 6.49 4.09 4.20
CA ASN A 52 6.61 3.14 5.30
C ASN A 52 7.77 2.20 4.95
N GLY A 53 8.86 2.25 5.75
CA GLY A 53 10.09 1.55 5.40
C GLY A 53 10.62 2.06 4.07
N ASN A 54 10.90 1.15 3.15
CA ASN A 54 11.35 1.50 1.80
C ASN A 54 10.20 1.54 0.78
N ILE A 55 8.95 1.49 1.24
CA ILE A 55 7.78 1.55 0.38
C ILE A 55 7.27 2.98 0.34
N GLU A 56 7.15 3.54 -0.84
CA GLU A 56 6.59 4.88 -1.05
C GLU A 56 5.30 4.77 -1.86
N ILE A 57 4.26 5.45 -1.40
CA ILE A 57 3.01 5.57 -2.14
C ILE A 57 2.68 7.04 -2.38
N HIS A 58 2.08 7.31 -3.52
CA HIS A 58 1.55 8.62 -3.86
C HIS A 58 0.03 8.49 -3.95
N ILE A 59 -0.68 9.38 -3.28
CA ILE A 59 -2.14 9.39 -3.30
C ILE A 59 -2.59 10.58 -4.12
N ALA A 60 -3.24 10.27 -5.25
CA ALA A 60 -3.73 11.28 -6.18
C ALA A 60 -5.25 11.36 -6.11
N VAL A 61 -5.78 12.55 -6.37
CA VAL A 61 -7.23 12.74 -6.48
C VAL A 61 -7.63 12.46 -7.92
N ASP A 62 -8.60 11.55 -8.10
CA ASP A 62 -9.15 11.22 -9.40
C ASP A 62 -10.66 11.01 -9.23
N PRO A 63 -11.51 11.73 -9.99
CA PRO A 63 -12.96 11.58 -9.85
C PRO A 63 -13.48 10.20 -10.27
N VAL A 64 -12.68 9.42 -10.99
CA VAL A 64 -13.08 8.08 -11.43
C VAL A 64 -12.20 7.05 -10.73
N THR A 65 -12.79 6.32 -9.77
CA THR A 65 -12.14 5.16 -9.16
C THR A 65 -12.75 3.91 -9.77
N GLN A 66 -11.95 3.13 -10.51
CA GLN A 66 -12.40 1.87 -11.06
C GLN A 66 -11.84 0.72 -10.23
N ARG A 67 -12.73 -0.19 -9.83
CA ARG A 67 -12.30 -1.44 -9.22
C ARG A 67 -11.64 -2.30 -10.30
N THR A 68 -10.39 -2.65 -10.10
CA THR A 68 -9.63 -3.52 -11.00
C THR A 68 -8.99 -4.62 -10.17
N LYS A 69 -8.41 -5.60 -10.88
CA LYS A 69 -7.59 -6.62 -10.22
C LYS A 69 -6.19 -6.12 -9.90
N GLN A 70 -5.85 -4.94 -10.38
CA GLN A 70 -4.55 -4.33 -10.11
C GLN A 70 -4.40 -4.03 -8.62
N HIS A 71 -3.25 -4.36 -8.08
CA HIS A 71 -2.99 -4.11 -6.66
C HIS A 71 -1.50 -4.13 -6.38
N PRO A 72 -1.02 -3.32 -5.44
CA PRO A 72 0.32 -3.49 -4.91
C PRO A 72 0.33 -4.64 -3.91
N ALA A 73 1.46 -5.34 -3.83
CA ALA A 73 1.71 -6.32 -2.80
C ALA A 73 2.93 -5.87 -2.00
N MET A 74 2.77 -5.81 -0.68
CA MET A 74 3.80 -5.30 0.22
C MET A 74 4.22 -6.40 1.18
N VAL A 75 5.52 -6.57 1.36
CA VAL A 75 6.06 -7.46 2.37
C VAL A 75 5.98 -6.75 3.71
N VAL A 76 5.36 -7.41 4.68
CA VAL A 76 5.25 -6.88 6.04
C VAL A 76 5.95 -7.83 7.02
N GLU A 77 6.27 -7.32 8.20
CA GLU A 77 6.77 -8.13 9.30
C GLU A 77 5.61 -8.55 10.19
N LYS A 78 5.72 -9.74 10.78
CA LYS A 78 4.76 -10.23 11.79
C LYS A 78 3.32 -10.23 11.24
N ILE A 79 3.13 -10.88 10.11
CA ILE A 79 1.85 -10.83 9.38
C ILE A 79 0.66 -11.31 10.22
N ASP A 80 0.86 -12.25 11.14
CA ASP A 80 -0.22 -12.72 12.00
C ASP A 80 -0.68 -11.63 12.97
N GLU A 81 0.24 -10.83 13.50
CA GLU A 81 -0.09 -9.68 14.35
C GLU A 81 -0.74 -8.57 13.53
N VAL A 82 -0.25 -8.32 12.30
CA VAL A 82 -0.84 -7.34 11.40
C VAL A 82 -2.28 -7.73 11.07
N ARG A 83 -2.52 -9.01 10.79
CA ARG A 83 -3.86 -9.53 10.52
C ARG A 83 -4.81 -9.21 11.68
N ALA A 84 -4.41 -9.55 12.90
CA ALA A 84 -5.23 -9.30 14.09
C ALA A 84 -5.49 -7.80 14.29
N PHE A 85 -4.47 -6.98 14.07
CA PHE A 85 -4.57 -5.52 14.20
C PHE A 85 -5.58 -4.95 13.19
N LEU A 86 -5.51 -5.36 11.93
CA LEU A 86 -6.41 -4.85 10.90
C LEU A 86 -7.87 -5.26 11.18
N VAL A 87 -8.08 -6.50 11.63
CA VAL A 87 -9.42 -6.97 12.01
C VAL A 87 -9.97 -6.14 13.16
N GLU A 88 -9.14 -5.83 14.17
CA GLU A 88 -9.52 -4.98 15.29
C GLU A 88 -9.93 -3.59 14.82
N LYS A 89 -9.29 -3.07 13.77
CA LYS A 89 -9.62 -1.77 13.17
C LYS A 89 -10.84 -1.82 12.25
N GLY A 90 -11.52 -2.95 12.16
CA GLY A 90 -12.72 -3.09 11.35
C GLY A 90 -12.49 -3.37 9.88
N ILE A 91 -11.28 -3.75 9.50
CA ILE A 91 -10.94 -4.04 8.10
C ILE A 91 -11.29 -5.49 7.81
N THR A 92 -12.06 -5.72 6.74
CA THR A 92 -12.38 -7.05 6.28
C THR A 92 -11.23 -7.59 5.44
N LEU A 93 -10.70 -8.74 5.83
CA LEU A 93 -9.61 -9.38 5.12
C LEU A 93 -10.15 -10.40 4.14
N GLN A 94 -9.51 -10.51 2.99
CA GLN A 94 -9.78 -11.52 1.99
C GLN A 94 -8.63 -12.51 1.96
N GLU A 95 -8.93 -13.79 2.19
CA GLU A 95 -7.92 -14.83 2.08
C GLU A 95 -7.59 -15.06 0.61
N GLU A 96 -6.30 -15.21 0.33
CA GLU A 96 -5.81 -15.47 -1.01
C GLU A 96 -5.42 -16.94 -1.16
N PRO A 97 -5.39 -17.48 -2.39
CA PRO A 97 -4.90 -18.85 -2.60
C PRO A 97 -3.52 -19.07 -1.99
N ASN A 98 -3.32 -20.24 -1.39
CA ASN A 98 -2.08 -20.55 -0.70
C ASN A 98 -0.88 -20.59 -1.66
N ILE A 99 0.20 -19.96 -1.26
CA ILE A 99 1.51 -20.07 -1.91
C ILE A 99 2.46 -20.66 -0.86
N PRO A 100 3.18 -21.77 -1.18
CA PRO A 100 3.87 -22.53 -0.13
C PRO A 100 4.95 -21.81 0.65
N ASP A 101 5.57 -20.74 0.10
CA ASP A 101 6.71 -20.07 0.75
C ASP A 101 6.33 -18.82 1.53
N ARG A 102 5.02 -18.50 1.65
CA ARG A 102 4.59 -17.24 2.27
C ARG A 102 3.19 -17.33 2.85
N LYS A 103 2.91 -16.44 3.79
CA LYS A 103 1.55 -16.12 4.22
C LYS A 103 1.13 -14.83 3.53
N ARG A 104 -0.14 -14.73 3.16
CA ARG A 104 -0.64 -13.51 2.51
C ARG A 104 -2.15 -13.37 2.65
N PHE A 105 -2.61 -12.15 2.56
CA PHE A 105 -4.02 -11.80 2.48
C PHE A 105 -4.15 -10.46 1.77
N SER A 106 -5.36 -10.12 1.34
CA SER A 106 -5.63 -8.81 0.76
C SER A 106 -6.79 -8.13 1.48
N PHE A 107 -6.92 -6.84 1.25
CA PHE A 107 -8.02 -6.03 1.77
C PHE A 107 -8.20 -4.82 0.87
N LEU A 108 -9.32 -4.13 1.04
CA LEU A 108 -9.60 -2.92 0.29
C LEU A 108 -9.43 -1.71 1.19
N ASP A 109 -8.92 -0.62 0.63
CA ASP A 109 -9.00 0.67 1.31
C ASP A 109 -10.45 1.19 1.27
N PRO A 110 -10.77 2.32 1.92
CA PRO A 110 -12.16 2.80 1.95
C PRO A 110 -12.78 3.08 0.57
N TRP A 111 -11.96 3.23 -0.47
CA TRP A 111 -12.46 3.55 -1.82
C TRP A 111 -12.37 2.39 -2.79
N GLY A 112 -12.01 1.20 -2.30
CA GLY A 112 -11.96 0.00 -3.12
C GLY A 112 -10.61 -0.28 -3.76
N ASN A 113 -9.56 0.44 -3.39
CA ASN A 113 -8.21 0.10 -3.84
C ASN A 113 -7.75 -1.16 -3.11
N ARG A 114 -7.31 -2.17 -3.86
CA ARG A 114 -6.89 -3.44 -3.30
C ARG A 114 -5.43 -3.39 -2.89
N ILE A 115 -5.13 -3.92 -1.71
CA ILE A 115 -3.77 -4.01 -1.17
C ILE A 115 -3.56 -5.44 -0.70
N GLU A 116 -2.44 -6.02 -1.07
CA GLU A 116 -2.03 -7.34 -0.58
C GLU A 116 -0.88 -7.17 0.40
N PHE A 117 -0.95 -7.88 1.56
CA PHE A 117 0.16 -8.03 2.48
C PHE A 117 0.65 -9.47 2.45
N LEU A 118 1.96 -9.63 2.53
CA LEU A 118 2.58 -10.96 2.55
C LEU A 118 3.84 -10.96 3.42
N GLU A 119 4.17 -12.14 3.91
CA GLU A 119 5.42 -12.36 4.62
C GLU A 119 5.96 -13.73 4.22
N TYR A 120 7.22 -13.77 3.80
CA TYR A 120 7.88 -15.02 3.44
C TYR A 120 8.27 -15.79 4.70
N PHE A 121 8.15 -17.13 4.67
CA PHE A 121 8.63 -17.98 5.78
C PHE A 121 10.14 -17.88 5.95
N LYS A 122 10.86 -17.69 4.84
CA LYS A 122 12.28 -17.35 4.85
C LYS A 122 12.45 -16.01 4.17
N ASP A 123 13.19 -15.11 4.82
CA ASP A 123 13.44 -13.79 4.25
C ASP A 123 14.20 -13.93 2.92
N ARG A 124 13.52 -13.65 1.80
CA ARG A 124 14.10 -13.73 0.46
C ARG A 124 15.09 -12.61 0.17
N PHE A 125 15.10 -11.58 0.99
CA PHE A 125 15.88 -10.38 0.76
C PHE A 125 16.95 -10.18 1.83
N SER A 126 17.11 -11.11 2.78
CA SER A 126 18.13 -11.00 3.79
C SER A 126 19.52 -11.11 3.15
N GLY A 127 20.44 -10.26 3.56
CA GLY A 127 21.80 -10.23 3.05
C GLY A 127 21.97 -9.48 1.74
N THR A 128 20.94 -8.84 1.22
CA THR A 128 21.03 -8.01 0.01
C THR A 128 21.13 -6.54 0.35
#